data_2a052f5df2c2b1d850b5ea9b5178e64a
#
_entry.id   2a052f5df2c2b1d850b5ea9b5178e64a
#
_cell.length_a   1.000
_cell.length_b   1.000
_cell.length_c   1.000
_cell.angle_alpha   90.00
_cell.angle_beta   90.00
_cell.angle_gamma   90.00
#
_symmetry.space_group_name_H-M   'P 1'
#
loop_
_entity.id
_entity.type
_entity.pdbx_description
1 polymer ?
#
loop_
_entity_poly.entity_id
_entity_poly.type
_entity_poly.pdbx_seq_one_letter_code
_entity_poly.pdbx_strand_id
1 'polypeptide(L)'
;MVYMNAKDPKPSQELHSREALAPVFADLNQYAATMHFVGQSTIFTLTGDRGTGEAYCLAHHLTVDGGKRRLMVAALRYMDTFVKTDGAWLFAERRLYVDCLEERALS
;
A
#
# COMPACT_ATOMS: atom_id res chain seq x y z
N MET A 1 2.69 7.30 6.30
CA MET A 1 1.66 6.62 5.47
C MET A 1 0.31 6.79 6.11
N VAL A 2 -0.69 7.05 5.31
CA VAL A 2 -2.08 7.24 5.76
C VAL A 2 -2.94 6.16 5.16
N TYR A 3 -3.64 5.40 6.00
CA TYR A 3 -4.58 4.36 5.55
C TYR A 3 -5.98 4.96 5.48
N MET A 4 -6.62 4.82 4.34
CA MET A 4 -7.94 5.37 4.05
C MET A 4 -8.94 4.26 3.81
N ASN A 5 -10.17 4.47 4.23
CA ASN A 5 -11.29 3.65 3.80
C ASN A 5 -11.98 4.38 2.65
N ALA A 6 -12.30 3.67 1.56
CA ALA A 6 -12.92 4.27 0.38
C ALA A 6 -14.24 5.00 0.67
N LYS A 7 -14.92 4.63 1.74
CA LYS A 7 -16.24 5.19 2.11
C LYS A 7 -16.18 6.22 3.24
N ASP A 8 -15.00 6.48 3.80
CA ASP A 8 -14.85 7.38 4.93
C ASP A 8 -13.80 8.45 4.59
N PRO A 9 -14.12 9.75 4.69
CA PRO A 9 -13.14 10.80 4.45
C PRO A 9 -12.06 10.88 5.52
N LYS A 10 -12.25 10.23 6.67
CA LYS A 10 -11.26 10.24 7.75
C LYS A 10 -10.30 9.06 7.60
N PRO A 11 -8.99 9.27 7.86
CA PRO A 11 -8.05 8.17 7.88
C PRO A 11 -8.40 7.13 8.94
N SER A 12 -8.25 5.85 8.61
CA SER A 12 -8.36 4.76 9.59
C SER A 12 -7.10 4.64 10.43
N GLN A 13 -5.95 5.02 9.89
CA GLN A 13 -4.67 4.96 10.57
C GLN A 13 -3.69 5.93 9.92
N GLU A 14 -2.87 6.60 10.72
CA GLU A 14 -1.80 7.48 10.25
C GLU A 14 -0.47 7.06 10.88
N LEU A 15 0.55 6.94 10.06
CA LEU A 15 1.91 6.57 10.48
C LEU A 15 2.89 7.61 9.92
N HIS A 16 3.59 8.31 10.80
CA HIS A 16 4.34 9.52 10.44
C HIS A 16 5.86 9.36 10.47
N SER A 17 6.38 8.17 10.72
CA SER A 17 7.84 7.94 10.79
C SER A 17 8.21 6.55 10.27
N ARG A 18 9.49 6.36 9.97
CA ARG A 18 10.00 5.03 9.61
C ARG A 18 9.84 4.04 10.75
N GLU A 19 10.03 4.50 11.98
CA GLU A 19 9.84 3.69 13.18
C GLU A 19 8.39 3.24 13.33
N ALA A 20 7.43 4.12 13.03
CA ALA A 20 6.01 3.78 13.05
C ALA A 20 5.63 2.79 11.95
N LEU A 21 6.34 2.82 10.80
CA LEU A 21 6.09 1.90 9.69
C LEU A 21 6.70 0.52 9.89
N ALA A 22 7.76 0.40 10.68
CA ALA A 22 8.48 -0.86 10.85
C ALA A 22 7.56 -2.03 11.27
N PRO A 23 6.63 -1.88 12.25
CA PRO A 23 5.72 -2.96 12.60
C PRO A 23 4.79 -3.38 11.45
N VAL A 24 4.38 -2.43 10.61
CA VAL A 24 3.52 -2.72 9.44
C VAL A 24 4.24 -3.65 8.46
N PHE A 25 5.49 -3.37 8.17
CA PHE A 25 6.29 -4.23 7.30
C PHE A 25 6.61 -5.57 7.96
N ALA A 26 6.86 -5.58 9.25
CA ALA A 26 7.09 -6.82 10.00
C ALA A 26 5.85 -7.72 10.00
N ASP A 27 4.65 -7.16 10.05
CA ASP A 27 3.40 -7.92 10.01
C ASP A 27 3.23 -8.72 8.71
N LEU A 28 3.88 -8.32 7.63
CA LEU A 28 3.86 -9.08 6.38
C LEU A 28 4.53 -10.44 6.51
N ASN A 29 5.36 -10.65 7.52
CA ASN A 29 6.03 -11.92 7.76
C ASN A 29 5.08 -13.03 8.24
N GLN A 30 3.86 -12.68 8.67
CA GLN A 30 2.83 -13.67 9.01
C GLN A 30 2.35 -14.46 7.80
N TYR A 31 2.53 -13.92 6.59
CA TYR A 31 2.09 -14.56 5.36
C TYR A 31 3.16 -15.50 4.83
N ALA A 32 2.74 -16.63 4.26
CA ALA A 32 3.67 -17.57 3.61
C ALA A 32 4.31 -16.94 2.37
N ALA A 33 3.56 -16.11 1.66
CA ALA A 33 4.06 -15.35 0.51
C ALA A 33 3.22 -14.09 0.33
N THR A 34 3.85 -13.05 -0.18
CA THR A 34 3.17 -11.82 -0.60
C THR A 34 3.64 -11.44 -1.99
N MET A 35 2.73 -10.94 -2.81
CA MET A 35 3.04 -10.41 -4.14
C MET A 35 2.23 -9.16 -4.38
N HIS A 36 2.91 -8.10 -4.81
CA HIS A 36 2.27 -6.85 -5.17
C HIS A 36 2.44 -6.62 -6.66
N PHE A 37 1.34 -6.63 -7.40
CA PHE A 37 1.32 -6.26 -8.81
C PHE A 37 0.96 -4.79 -8.91
N VAL A 38 1.96 -3.97 -9.20
CA VAL A 38 1.76 -2.54 -9.41
C VAL A 38 1.25 -2.34 -10.83
N GLY A 39 0.07 -1.76 -10.92
CA GLY A 39 -0.58 -1.48 -12.20
C GLY A 39 -0.23 -0.10 -12.72
N GLN A 40 -1.22 0.60 -13.26
CA GLN A 40 -1.04 1.93 -13.81
C GLN A 40 -0.53 2.89 -12.75
N SER A 41 0.46 3.69 -13.13
CA SER A 41 1.01 4.76 -12.30
C SER A 41 1.00 6.05 -13.11
N THR A 42 0.47 7.12 -12.53
CA THR A 42 0.30 8.40 -13.19
C THR A 42 0.82 9.52 -12.30
N ILE A 43 1.66 10.38 -12.85
CA ILE A 43 2.09 11.61 -12.16
C ILE A 43 1.13 12.72 -12.54
N PHE A 44 0.44 13.29 -11.56
CA PHE A 44 -0.55 14.34 -11.79
C PHE A 44 0.07 15.72 -11.85
N THR A 45 0.99 16.01 -10.92
CA THR A 45 1.69 17.29 -10.87
C THR A 45 3.17 17.06 -10.64
N LEU A 46 3.99 17.92 -11.25
CA LEU A 46 5.42 17.90 -11.04
C LEU A 46 5.92 19.33 -11.18
N THR A 47 6.34 19.95 -10.09
CA THR A 47 6.81 21.31 -10.04
C THR A 47 8.02 21.41 -9.14
N GLY A 48 9.20 21.66 -9.72
CA GLY A 48 10.45 21.73 -8.95
C GLY A 48 10.74 20.44 -8.21
N ASP A 49 10.81 20.52 -6.89
CA ASP A 49 11.16 19.39 -6.02
C ASP A 49 9.93 18.69 -5.41
N ARG A 50 8.74 18.91 -5.95
CA ARG A 50 7.50 18.29 -5.48
C ARG A 50 6.71 17.69 -6.63
N GLY A 51 6.03 16.59 -6.33
CA GLY A 51 5.13 15.95 -7.27
C GLY A 51 4.00 15.23 -6.55
N THR A 52 2.92 14.99 -7.28
CA THR A 52 1.82 14.14 -6.81
C THR A 52 1.51 13.09 -7.87
N GLY A 53 1.02 11.93 -7.42
CA GLY A 53 0.70 10.87 -8.34
C GLY A 53 -0.24 9.85 -7.74
N GLU A 54 -0.65 8.90 -8.59
CA GLU A 54 -1.52 7.79 -8.23
C GLU A 54 -0.93 6.50 -8.79
N ALA A 55 -1.02 5.43 -8.03
CA ALA A 55 -0.65 4.10 -8.48
C ALA A 55 -1.70 3.08 -8.04
N TYR A 56 -1.97 2.10 -8.91
CA TYR A 56 -2.83 0.96 -8.60
C TYR A 56 -1.98 -0.25 -8.24
N CYS A 57 -2.48 -1.06 -7.30
CA CYS A 57 -1.79 -2.27 -6.88
C CYS A 57 -2.79 -3.37 -6.56
N LEU A 58 -2.48 -4.60 -7.00
CA LEU A 58 -3.13 -5.81 -6.51
C LEU A 58 -2.18 -6.49 -5.54
N ALA A 59 -2.53 -6.47 -4.26
CA ALA A 59 -1.72 -7.06 -3.21
C ALA A 59 -2.24 -8.46 -2.89
N HIS A 60 -1.41 -9.48 -3.13
CA HIS A 60 -1.72 -10.88 -2.90
C HIS A 60 -1.02 -11.35 -1.64
N HIS A 61 -1.78 -11.91 -0.71
CA HIS A 61 -1.25 -12.46 0.55
C HIS A 61 -1.69 -13.91 0.69
N LEU A 62 -0.70 -14.81 0.74
CA LEU A 62 -0.95 -16.24 0.90
C LEU A 62 -0.76 -16.63 2.36
N THR A 63 -1.78 -17.26 2.95
CA THR A 63 -1.68 -17.88 4.27
C THR A 63 -1.73 -19.38 4.13
N VAL A 64 -0.94 -20.07 4.96
CA VAL A 64 -0.94 -21.53 5.05
C VAL A 64 -1.15 -21.89 6.52
N ASP A 65 -2.21 -22.65 6.78
CA ASP A 65 -2.56 -23.08 8.13
C ASP A 65 -3.03 -24.53 8.10
N GLY A 66 -2.24 -25.41 8.74
CA GLY A 66 -2.57 -26.84 8.84
C GLY A 66 -2.76 -27.50 7.48
N GLY A 67 -1.97 -27.13 6.47
CA GLY A 67 -2.08 -27.66 5.11
C GLY A 67 -3.18 -26.98 4.26
N LYS A 68 -3.93 -26.06 4.85
CA LYS A 68 -4.93 -25.26 4.13
C LYS A 68 -4.32 -23.96 3.66
N ARG A 69 -4.53 -23.65 2.38
CA ARG A 69 -4.02 -22.40 1.78
C ARG A 69 -5.18 -21.47 1.47
N ARG A 70 -5.02 -20.21 1.83
CA ARG A 70 -5.97 -19.15 1.53
C ARG A 70 -5.24 -18.00 0.87
N LEU A 71 -5.91 -17.38 -0.08
CA LEU A 71 -5.40 -16.20 -0.77
C LEU A 71 -6.29 -15.01 -0.43
N MET A 72 -5.68 -13.92 0.05
CA MET A 72 -6.33 -12.63 0.18
C MET A 72 -5.79 -11.73 -0.92
N VAL A 73 -6.69 -11.09 -1.67
CA VAL A 73 -6.33 -10.11 -2.70
C VAL A 73 -6.97 -8.78 -2.32
N ALA A 74 -6.13 -7.76 -2.16
CA ALA A 74 -6.58 -6.41 -1.91
C ALA A 74 -6.32 -5.56 -3.15
N ALA A 75 -7.37 -4.95 -3.69
CA ALA A 75 -7.23 -3.96 -4.75
C ALA A 75 -6.99 -2.59 -4.10
N LEU A 76 -5.82 -2.04 -4.32
CA LEU A 76 -5.34 -0.84 -3.65
C LEU A 76 -5.12 0.31 -4.64
N ARG A 77 -5.31 1.52 -4.13
CA ARG A 77 -4.83 2.74 -4.79
C ARG A 77 -3.94 3.48 -3.81
N TYR A 78 -2.84 3.98 -4.33
CA TYR A 78 -1.96 4.88 -3.60
C TYR A 78 -2.08 6.28 -4.17
N MET A 79 -2.38 7.25 -3.31
CA MET A 79 -2.31 8.67 -3.65
C MET A 79 -1.08 9.21 -2.97
N ASP A 80 -0.10 9.63 -3.77
CA ASP A 80 1.24 9.90 -3.28
C ASP A 80 1.62 11.37 -3.47
N THR A 81 2.33 11.89 -2.48
CA THR A 81 3.06 13.15 -2.58
C THR A 81 4.54 12.84 -2.47
N PHE A 82 5.32 13.34 -3.42
CA PHE A 82 6.76 13.14 -3.50
C PHE A 82 7.50 14.44 -3.25
N VAL A 83 8.67 14.34 -2.63
CA VAL A 83 9.61 15.45 -2.51
C VAL A 83 10.99 15.01 -2.94
N LYS A 84 11.73 15.91 -3.58
CA LYS A 84 13.13 15.67 -3.91
C LYS A 84 13.99 16.29 -2.81
N THR A 85 14.79 15.46 -2.18
CA THR A 85 15.68 15.86 -1.09
C THR A 85 17.07 15.33 -1.37
N ASP A 86 18.06 16.21 -1.42
CA ASP A 86 19.46 15.84 -1.68
C ASP A 86 19.61 14.98 -2.96
N GLY A 87 18.89 15.34 -4.02
CA GLY A 87 18.95 14.66 -5.30
C GLY A 87 18.14 13.37 -5.41
N ALA A 88 17.44 12.97 -4.34
CA ALA A 88 16.63 11.76 -4.34
C ALA A 88 15.15 12.08 -4.14
N TRP A 89 14.28 11.38 -4.90
CA TRP A 89 12.84 11.47 -4.72
C TRP A 89 12.40 10.55 -3.59
N LEU A 90 11.64 11.10 -2.64
CA LEU A 90 11.11 10.38 -1.49
C LEU A 90 9.61 10.60 -1.38
N PHE A 91 8.92 9.66 -0.73
CA PHE A 91 7.53 9.86 -0.37
C PHE A 91 7.45 10.85 0.80
N ALA A 92 6.80 12.00 0.57
CA ALA A 92 6.43 12.91 1.65
C ALA A 92 5.17 12.39 2.36
N GLU A 93 4.22 11.86 1.59
CA GLU A 93 3.01 11.25 2.10
C GLU A 93 2.56 10.17 1.13
N ARG A 94 2.05 9.06 1.67
CA ARG A 94 1.38 8.04 0.87
C ARG A 94 0.04 7.74 1.54
N ARG A 95 -1.05 7.91 0.78
CA ARG A 95 -2.38 7.53 1.19
C ARG A 95 -2.75 6.23 0.50
N LEU A 96 -3.07 5.23 1.30
CA LEU A 96 -3.43 3.90 0.81
C LEU A 96 -4.94 3.72 0.95
N TYR A 97 -5.60 3.48 -0.18
CA TYR A 97 -7.03 3.16 -0.22
C TYR A 97 -7.20 1.68 -0.55
N VAL A 98 -8.00 0.98 0.24
CA VAL A 98 -8.44 -0.37 -0.08
C VAL A 98 -9.80 -0.24 -0.76
N ASP A 99 -9.84 -0.48 -2.07
CA ASP A 99 -11.07 -0.35 -2.85
C ASP A 99 -11.92 -1.61 -2.76
N CYS A 100 -11.30 -2.77 -2.76
CA CYS A 100 -12.00 -4.03 -2.51
C CYS A 100 -11.03 -5.09 -1.97
N LEU A 101 -11.62 -6.08 -1.33
CA LEU A 101 -10.90 -7.18 -0.71
C LEU A 101 -11.63 -8.47 -1.01
N GLU A 102 -10.92 -9.50 -1.44
CA GLU A 102 -11.49 -10.84 -1.55
C GLU A 102 -10.59 -11.85 -0.86
N GLU A 103 -11.20 -12.90 -0.35
CA GLU A 103 -10.51 -14.05 0.19
C GLU A 103 -11.08 -15.31 -0.43
N ARG A 104 -10.21 -16.26 -0.72
CA ARG A 104 -10.64 -17.56 -1.25
C ARG A 104 -9.72 -18.67 -0.80
N ALA A 105 -10.29 -19.85 -0.66
CA ALA A 105 -9.54 -21.07 -0.42
C ALA A 105 -8.84 -21.51 -1.71
N LEU A 106 -7.62 -21.99 -1.58
CA LEU A 106 -6.88 -22.59 -2.70
C LEU A 106 -6.92 -24.09 -2.60
N SER A 107 -6.96 -24.73 -3.74
CA SER A 107 -6.88 -26.20 -3.83
C SER A 107 -5.48 -26.71 -3.53
#